data_92bdb0efe3018ee21d83f19ae5a37b2d
#
_entry.id   92bdb0efe3018ee21d83f19ae5a37b2d
#
_cell.length_a   1.000
_cell.length_b   1.000
_cell.length_c   1.000
_cell.angle_alpha   90.00
_cell.angle_beta   90.00
_cell.angle_gamma   90.00
#
_symmetry.space_group_name_H-M   'P 1'
#
loop_
_entity.id
_entity.type
_entity.pdbx_description
1 polymer ?
#
loop_
_entity_poly.entity_id
_entity_poly.type
_entity_poly.pdbx_seq_one_letter_code
_entity_poly.pdbx_strand_id
1 'polypeptide(L)'
;NNKVFGIQIGNNANARSNDGSVSGIAIGDYSQSRALGIGLGHYAQSEQIGAIAVGSAAKAKGFNSLAMMRQAYAGEQYAAAIGTAASAQGKASLAMGHSALATGEQSIAIGSANPTPMKDDKGTPYTAYDGSTNTQANAARSIAIGQGAKSNTIDSVAMGTGANVAAGSNSAGDAYARGVAIGNRATSQGIQGVAIGNGAAHYRDNAVALGNNAQTRAKDGIAIGNNAESGIQNDPQYKVNNSVAVGNSARAHGGSGVALGNDTYALGGSSVAAGNAAWALGERSTAIGNNAHSEGYGSIAMGREASALSTQDGDKKNVVAIGDDAQATGSRSIALGVSAQAGTLERVRDRSVYKDNPELITKLKAQKEVTDAVAIGSEASVQENEG
;
A
#
# COMPACT_ATOMS: atom_id res chain seq x y z
N ASN A 1 -59.14 -8.89 -26.08
CA ASN A 1 -57.96 -9.32 -25.23
C ASN A 1 -56.77 -9.68 -26.13
N ASN A 2 -55.95 -8.70 -26.48
CA ASN A 2 -54.66 -8.96 -27.12
C ASN A 2 -53.75 -9.63 -26.08
N LYS A 3 -53.70 -10.97 -26.06
CA LYS A 3 -52.69 -11.71 -25.33
C LYS A 3 -51.36 -11.48 -26.06
N VAL A 4 -50.43 -10.76 -25.46
CA VAL A 4 -49.06 -10.67 -25.97
C VAL A 4 -48.39 -12.00 -25.63
N PHE A 5 -48.12 -12.83 -26.66
CA PHE A 5 -47.50 -14.13 -26.52
C PHE A 5 -45.98 -13.94 -26.46
N GLY A 6 -45.31 -14.48 -25.43
CA GLY A 6 -43.87 -14.57 -25.39
C GLY A 6 -43.31 -15.60 -26.39
N ILE A 7 -42.03 -15.52 -26.67
CA ILE A 7 -41.31 -16.50 -27.48
C ILE A 7 -40.82 -17.61 -26.56
N GLN A 8 -41.25 -18.86 -26.86
CA GLN A 8 -40.85 -20.07 -26.13
C GLN A 8 -40.29 -21.10 -27.11
N ILE A 9 -39.02 -21.45 -26.98
CA ILE A 9 -38.36 -22.44 -27.83
C ILE A 9 -37.53 -23.37 -26.96
N GLY A 10 -37.81 -24.64 -26.91
CA GLY A 10 -37.13 -25.66 -26.12
C GLY A 10 -38.05 -26.43 -25.20
N ASN A 11 -37.55 -27.57 -24.69
CA ASN A 11 -38.30 -28.41 -23.77
C ASN A 11 -38.48 -27.68 -22.41
N ASN A 12 -39.73 -27.58 -21.93
CA ASN A 12 -40.07 -26.83 -20.71
C ASN A 12 -39.60 -25.35 -20.68
N ALA A 13 -39.41 -24.72 -21.85
CA ALA A 13 -39.20 -23.28 -21.93
C ALA A 13 -40.46 -22.53 -21.44
N ASN A 14 -40.27 -21.50 -20.59
CA ASN A 14 -41.39 -20.76 -19.99
C ASN A 14 -41.13 -19.23 -20.06
N ALA A 15 -41.92 -18.55 -20.88
CA ALA A 15 -41.85 -17.08 -21.07
C ALA A 15 -43.12 -16.36 -20.55
N ARG A 16 -43.82 -16.92 -19.57
CA ARG A 16 -45.08 -16.38 -19.07
C ARG A 16 -44.88 -15.37 -17.97
N SER A 17 -45.56 -14.23 -18.08
CA SER A 17 -45.77 -13.32 -16.96
C SER A 17 -46.75 -13.91 -15.94
N ASN A 18 -46.55 -13.73 -14.66
CA ASN A 18 -47.47 -14.20 -13.61
C ASN A 18 -48.84 -13.50 -13.66
N ASP A 19 -48.90 -12.29 -14.21
CA ASP A 19 -50.12 -11.46 -14.32
C ASP A 19 -50.76 -11.48 -15.72
N GLY A 20 -50.15 -12.15 -16.67
CA GLY A 20 -50.64 -12.29 -18.04
C GLY A 20 -50.57 -11.03 -18.90
N SER A 21 -49.94 -9.96 -18.42
CA SER A 21 -49.94 -8.64 -19.09
C SER A 21 -48.89 -8.48 -20.16
N VAL A 22 -47.64 -8.93 -19.93
CA VAL A 22 -46.55 -8.85 -20.90
C VAL A 22 -45.66 -10.08 -20.79
N SER A 23 -45.32 -10.68 -21.91
CA SER A 23 -44.47 -11.87 -21.95
C SER A 23 -43.03 -11.57 -22.27
N GLY A 24 -42.11 -12.44 -21.88
CA GLY A 24 -40.70 -12.39 -22.19
C GLY A 24 -40.29 -13.32 -23.35
N ILE A 25 -39.00 -13.55 -23.47
CA ILE A 25 -38.40 -14.49 -24.43
C ILE A 25 -37.69 -15.59 -23.64
N ALA A 26 -38.06 -16.86 -23.83
CA ALA A 26 -37.38 -18.02 -23.25
C ALA A 26 -36.97 -18.99 -24.36
N ILE A 27 -35.68 -19.15 -24.59
CA ILE A 27 -35.10 -20.00 -25.62
C ILE A 27 -34.06 -20.93 -25.00
N GLY A 28 -34.27 -22.22 -25.07
CA GLY A 28 -33.44 -23.28 -24.50
C GLY A 28 -34.22 -24.16 -23.54
N ASP A 29 -33.78 -25.40 -23.36
CA ASP A 29 -34.44 -26.34 -22.47
C ASP A 29 -34.42 -25.82 -21.03
N TYR A 30 -35.58 -25.88 -20.37
CA TYR A 30 -35.81 -25.37 -19.01
C TYR A 30 -35.52 -23.87 -18.82
N SER A 31 -35.41 -23.10 -19.92
CA SER A 31 -35.24 -21.65 -19.84
C SER A 31 -36.49 -20.98 -19.28
N GLN A 32 -36.28 -19.90 -18.48
CA GLN A 32 -37.38 -19.14 -17.88
C GLN A 32 -37.21 -17.65 -18.12
N SER A 33 -38.28 -16.94 -18.42
CA SER A 33 -38.28 -15.49 -18.44
C SER A 33 -39.59 -14.92 -17.90
N ARG A 34 -39.49 -13.79 -17.20
CA ARG A 34 -40.62 -12.98 -16.76
C ARG A 34 -40.92 -11.85 -17.74
N ALA A 35 -41.88 -10.99 -17.38
CA ALA A 35 -42.30 -9.85 -18.19
C ALA A 35 -41.13 -9.02 -18.68
N LEU A 36 -41.07 -8.70 -19.97
CA LEU A 36 -40.00 -7.96 -20.63
C LEU A 36 -38.59 -8.58 -20.46
N GLY A 37 -38.50 -9.78 -19.91
CA GLY A 37 -37.20 -10.46 -19.67
C GLY A 37 -36.77 -11.33 -20.83
N ILE A 38 -35.50 -11.71 -20.84
CA ILE A 38 -34.90 -12.63 -21.81
C ILE A 38 -34.17 -13.75 -21.07
N GLY A 39 -34.55 -14.99 -21.27
CA GLY A 39 -33.86 -16.18 -20.82
C GLY A 39 -33.37 -16.98 -22.03
N LEU A 40 -32.08 -16.91 -22.35
CA LEU A 40 -31.47 -17.55 -23.51
C LEU A 40 -30.40 -18.56 -23.10
N GLY A 41 -30.63 -19.82 -23.23
CA GLY A 41 -29.74 -20.93 -22.90
C GLY A 41 -30.38 -21.98 -22.03
N HIS A 42 -29.76 -23.17 -21.94
CA HIS A 42 -30.19 -24.27 -21.10
C HIS A 42 -30.20 -23.83 -19.63
N TYR A 43 -31.34 -23.95 -18.94
CA TYR A 43 -31.56 -23.46 -17.56
C TYR A 43 -31.34 -21.96 -17.36
N ALA A 44 -31.32 -21.12 -18.40
CA ALA A 44 -31.25 -19.66 -18.23
C ALA A 44 -32.49 -19.13 -17.51
N GLN A 45 -32.33 -18.29 -16.49
CA GLN A 45 -33.42 -17.80 -15.65
C GLN A 45 -33.41 -16.26 -15.56
N SER A 46 -34.43 -15.61 -16.11
CA SER A 46 -34.76 -14.21 -15.92
C SER A 46 -35.95 -14.12 -14.95
N GLU A 47 -35.64 -13.81 -13.65
CA GLU A 47 -36.65 -13.97 -12.58
C GLU A 47 -37.42 -12.68 -12.27
N GLN A 48 -37.05 -11.53 -12.81
CA GLN A 48 -37.72 -10.25 -12.59
C GLN A 48 -38.00 -9.51 -13.92
N ILE A 49 -38.81 -8.46 -13.84
CA ILE A 49 -39.18 -7.62 -14.98
C ILE A 49 -37.90 -7.01 -15.58
N GLY A 50 -37.76 -7.06 -16.90
CA GLY A 50 -36.63 -6.51 -17.64
C GLY A 50 -35.29 -7.20 -17.40
N ALA A 51 -35.26 -8.32 -16.66
CA ALA A 51 -34.02 -9.05 -16.43
C ALA A 51 -33.59 -9.83 -17.69
N ILE A 52 -32.29 -9.96 -17.91
CA ILE A 52 -31.71 -10.64 -19.06
C ILE A 52 -30.71 -11.69 -18.58
N ALA A 53 -30.98 -12.96 -18.88
CA ALA A 53 -30.13 -14.10 -18.59
C ALA A 53 -29.71 -14.79 -19.89
N VAL A 54 -28.47 -14.72 -20.29
CA VAL A 54 -27.93 -15.28 -21.53
C VAL A 54 -26.75 -16.21 -21.22
N GLY A 55 -26.95 -17.50 -21.44
CA GLY A 55 -25.95 -18.54 -21.19
C GLY A 55 -26.52 -19.70 -20.39
N SER A 56 -25.84 -20.86 -20.45
CA SER A 56 -26.28 -22.04 -19.71
C SER A 56 -26.23 -21.76 -18.20
N ALA A 57 -27.37 -21.99 -17.52
CA ALA A 57 -27.57 -21.72 -16.10
C ALA A 57 -27.26 -20.25 -15.66
N ALA A 58 -27.27 -19.29 -16.59
CA ALA A 58 -27.25 -17.88 -16.27
C ALA A 58 -28.50 -17.48 -15.48
N LYS A 59 -28.35 -16.63 -14.43
CA LYS A 59 -29.45 -16.30 -13.54
C LYS A 59 -29.49 -14.79 -13.22
N ALA A 60 -30.50 -14.11 -13.76
CA ALA A 60 -30.79 -12.72 -13.52
C ALA A 60 -32.00 -12.58 -12.58
N LYS A 61 -31.74 -12.33 -11.28
CA LYS A 61 -32.76 -12.29 -10.22
C LYS A 61 -33.27 -10.88 -9.92
N GLY A 62 -32.48 -9.86 -10.18
CA GLY A 62 -32.88 -8.50 -9.89
C GLY A 62 -33.70 -7.85 -11.00
N PHE A 63 -34.50 -6.83 -10.64
CA PHE A 63 -35.18 -5.97 -11.59
C PHE A 63 -34.19 -5.28 -12.54
N ASN A 64 -34.40 -5.36 -13.87
CA ASN A 64 -33.46 -4.82 -14.87
C ASN A 64 -32.01 -5.30 -14.70
N SER A 65 -31.81 -6.52 -14.21
CA SER A 65 -30.48 -7.12 -14.05
C SER A 65 -30.01 -7.86 -15.30
N LEU A 66 -28.69 -8.01 -15.45
CA LEU A 66 -28.05 -8.69 -16.57
C LEU A 66 -27.14 -9.82 -16.07
N ALA A 67 -27.37 -11.05 -16.49
CA ALA A 67 -26.48 -12.19 -16.29
C ALA A 67 -26.08 -12.77 -17.65
N MET A 68 -24.82 -12.64 -18.04
CA MET A 68 -24.32 -13.08 -19.34
C MET A 68 -23.17 -14.08 -19.21
N MET A 69 -23.23 -15.16 -19.93
CA MET A 69 -22.36 -16.33 -19.98
C MET A 69 -22.75 -17.42 -18.95
N ARG A 70 -22.08 -18.58 -19.03
CA ARG A 70 -22.42 -19.77 -18.24
C ARG A 70 -22.32 -19.47 -16.73
N GLN A 71 -23.39 -19.79 -15.99
CA GLN A 71 -23.46 -19.64 -14.54
C GLN A 71 -23.25 -18.20 -14.03
N ALA A 72 -23.40 -17.19 -14.90
CA ALA A 72 -23.39 -15.80 -14.46
C ALA A 72 -24.59 -15.54 -13.53
N TYR A 73 -24.39 -14.78 -12.45
CA TYR A 73 -25.41 -14.50 -11.43
C TYR A 73 -25.51 -13.00 -11.15
N ALA A 74 -26.67 -12.41 -11.44
CA ALA A 74 -27.02 -11.04 -11.12
C ALA A 74 -28.15 -11.03 -10.07
N GLY A 75 -27.80 -10.80 -8.79
CA GLY A 75 -28.67 -11.04 -7.65
C GLY A 75 -29.69 -9.94 -7.37
N GLU A 76 -29.32 -8.69 -7.53
CA GLU A 76 -30.08 -7.53 -7.11
C GLU A 76 -30.45 -6.59 -8.27
N GLN A 77 -31.27 -5.57 -7.97
CA GLN A 77 -31.74 -4.59 -8.96
C GLN A 77 -30.55 -3.89 -9.65
N TYR A 78 -30.63 -3.78 -10.97
CA TYR A 78 -29.62 -3.16 -11.83
C TYR A 78 -28.23 -3.81 -11.76
N ALA A 79 -28.10 -4.99 -11.15
CA ALA A 79 -26.84 -5.72 -11.10
C ALA A 79 -26.48 -6.28 -12.48
N ALA A 80 -25.20 -6.25 -12.83
CA ALA A 80 -24.70 -6.82 -14.09
C ALA A 80 -23.55 -7.80 -13.82
N ALA A 81 -23.72 -9.06 -14.23
CA ALA A 81 -22.73 -10.13 -14.15
C ALA A 81 -22.38 -10.60 -15.57
N ILE A 82 -21.16 -10.36 -16.01
CA ILE A 82 -20.67 -10.67 -17.36
C ILE A 82 -19.42 -11.55 -17.26
N GLY A 83 -19.53 -12.80 -17.57
CA GLY A 83 -18.44 -13.77 -17.48
C GLY A 83 -18.87 -15.10 -16.88
N THR A 84 -18.13 -16.17 -17.20
CA THR A 84 -18.42 -17.49 -16.62
C THR A 84 -18.29 -17.44 -15.10
N ALA A 85 -19.34 -17.82 -14.38
CA ALA A 85 -19.44 -17.78 -12.93
C ALA A 85 -19.24 -16.37 -12.32
N ALA A 86 -19.34 -15.29 -13.10
CA ALA A 86 -19.35 -13.93 -12.56
C ALA A 86 -20.57 -13.74 -11.66
N SER A 87 -20.42 -13.04 -10.54
CA SER A 87 -21.46 -12.85 -9.53
C SER A 87 -21.58 -11.40 -9.08
N ALA A 88 -22.63 -10.71 -9.49
CA ALA A 88 -23.00 -9.37 -9.07
C ALA A 88 -24.17 -9.47 -8.08
N GLN A 89 -23.89 -9.38 -6.78
CA GLN A 89 -24.85 -9.61 -5.71
C GLN A 89 -25.37 -8.32 -5.08
N GLY A 90 -24.63 -7.22 -5.19
CA GLY A 90 -25.05 -5.93 -4.69
C GLY A 90 -26.00 -5.20 -5.65
N LYS A 91 -26.85 -4.33 -5.13
CA LYS A 91 -27.70 -3.45 -5.94
C LYS A 91 -26.84 -2.53 -6.81
N ALA A 92 -27.15 -2.45 -8.11
CA ALA A 92 -26.39 -1.71 -9.12
C ALA A 92 -24.88 -2.07 -9.18
N SER A 93 -24.51 -3.30 -8.79
CA SER A 93 -23.13 -3.77 -8.85
C SER A 93 -22.78 -4.32 -10.23
N LEU A 94 -21.48 -4.28 -10.58
CA LEU A 94 -20.93 -4.83 -11.82
C LEU A 94 -19.85 -5.86 -11.50
N ALA A 95 -20.05 -7.10 -11.95
CA ALA A 95 -19.02 -8.15 -11.92
C ALA A 95 -18.67 -8.55 -13.36
N MET A 96 -17.44 -8.33 -13.82
CA MET A 96 -17.01 -8.64 -15.18
C MET A 96 -15.73 -9.49 -15.17
N GLY A 97 -15.79 -10.66 -15.79
CA GLY A 97 -14.69 -11.62 -15.88
C GLY A 97 -15.00 -12.95 -15.22
N HIS A 98 -14.12 -13.94 -15.42
CA HIS A 98 -14.30 -15.28 -14.86
C HIS A 98 -14.29 -15.25 -13.33
N SER A 99 -15.36 -15.69 -12.69
CA SER A 99 -15.54 -15.73 -11.23
C SER A 99 -15.37 -14.35 -10.54
N ALA A 100 -15.49 -13.22 -11.26
CA ALA A 100 -15.49 -11.90 -10.65
C ALA A 100 -16.67 -11.78 -9.66
N LEU A 101 -16.44 -11.16 -8.49
CA LEU A 101 -17.42 -11.06 -7.40
C LEU A 101 -17.61 -9.61 -6.95
N ALA A 102 -18.82 -9.07 -7.13
CA ALA A 102 -19.24 -7.76 -6.66
C ALA A 102 -20.41 -7.91 -5.69
N THR A 103 -20.15 -7.87 -4.38
CA THR A 103 -21.16 -8.04 -3.33
C THR A 103 -21.65 -6.74 -2.74
N GLY A 104 -20.85 -5.67 -2.80
CA GLY A 104 -21.24 -4.37 -2.30
C GLY A 104 -22.26 -3.66 -3.19
N GLU A 105 -23.12 -2.84 -2.60
CA GLU A 105 -24.00 -1.94 -3.36
C GLU A 105 -23.16 -0.97 -4.21
N GLN A 106 -23.50 -0.81 -5.49
CA GLN A 106 -22.76 0.07 -6.44
C GLN A 106 -21.27 -0.29 -6.57
N SER A 107 -20.89 -1.54 -6.28
CA SER A 107 -19.50 -1.99 -6.38
C SER A 107 -19.14 -2.46 -7.78
N ILE A 108 -17.86 -2.39 -8.13
CA ILE A 108 -17.33 -2.79 -9.43
C ILE A 108 -16.19 -3.79 -9.24
N ALA A 109 -16.34 -5.01 -9.77
CA ALA A 109 -15.30 -6.03 -9.83
C ALA A 109 -15.01 -6.41 -11.28
N ILE A 110 -13.83 -6.04 -11.79
CA ILE A 110 -13.40 -6.35 -13.16
C ILE A 110 -12.09 -7.11 -13.14
N GLY A 111 -12.10 -8.35 -13.57
CA GLY A 111 -10.93 -9.21 -13.59
C GLY A 111 -11.31 -10.68 -13.41
N SER A 112 -10.34 -11.54 -13.22
CA SER A 112 -10.57 -12.98 -13.13
C SER A 112 -9.84 -13.61 -11.95
N ALA A 113 -10.23 -14.82 -11.59
CA ALA A 113 -9.44 -15.68 -10.73
C ALA A 113 -8.14 -16.13 -11.44
N ASN A 114 -7.16 -16.57 -10.65
CA ASN A 114 -5.91 -17.12 -11.19
C ASN A 114 -6.18 -18.41 -11.98
N PRO A 115 -5.69 -18.50 -13.22
CA PRO A 115 -5.73 -19.74 -13.97
C PRO A 115 -4.72 -20.75 -13.39
N THR A 116 -5.18 -21.96 -13.14
CA THR A 116 -4.31 -23.08 -12.72
C THR A 116 -4.35 -24.16 -13.79
N PRO A 117 -3.22 -24.43 -14.45
CA PRO A 117 -3.14 -25.55 -15.40
C PRO A 117 -3.39 -26.89 -14.67
N MET A 118 -4.33 -27.66 -15.16
CA MET A 118 -4.66 -28.99 -14.63
C MET A 118 -4.75 -30.01 -15.77
N LYS A 119 -4.83 -31.29 -15.43
CA LYS A 119 -5.13 -32.38 -16.34
C LYS A 119 -6.30 -33.18 -15.81
N ASP A 120 -7.17 -33.62 -16.70
CA ASP A 120 -8.24 -34.54 -16.37
C ASP A 120 -7.71 -35.98 -16.14
N ASP A 121 -8.60 -36.89 -15.75
CA ASP A 121 -8.26 -38.30 -15.52
C ASP A 121 -7.72 -39.03 -16.76
N LYS A 122 -7.83 -38.43 -17.94
CA LYS A 122 -7.31 -38.95 -19.23
C LYS A 122 -6.00 -38.24 -19.62
N GLY A 123 -5.49 -37.34 -18.77
CA GLY A 123 -4.29 -36.56 -19.02
C GLY A 123 -4.49 -35.36 -19.95
N THR A 124 -5.74 -35.01 -20.32
CA THR A 124 -6.05 -33.87 -21.18
C THR A 124 -5.85 -32.56 -20.42
N PRO A 125 -5.03 -31.61 -20.92
CA PRO A 125 -4.83 -30.35 -20.25
C PRO A 125 -6.11 -29.51 -20.23
N TYR A 126 -6.45 -28.94 -19.06
CA TYR A 126 -7.46 -27.89 -18.94
C TYR A 126 -7.01 -26.82 -17.95
N THR A 127 -7.68 -25.67 -17.98
CA THR A 127 -7.42 -24.59 -17.01
C THR A 127 -8.54 -24.59 -15.96
N ALA A 128 -8.18 -24.84 -14.73
CA ALA A 128 -9.01 -24.56 -13.57
C ALA A 128 -8.79 -23.14 -13.08
N TYR A 129 -9.70 -22.62 -12.30
CA TYR A 129 -9.59 -21.28 -11.68
C TYR A 129 -9.80 -21.41 -10.18
N ASP A 130 -8.86 -20.90 -9.43
CA ASP A 130 -8.95 -20.85 -7.98
C ASP A 130 -9.88 -19.71 -7.55
N GLY A 131 -11.09 -20.05 -7.10
CA GLY A 131 -12.08 -19.06 -6.66
C GLY A 131 -11.63 -18.21 -5.45
N SER A 132 -10.63 -18.64 -4.69
CA SER A 132 -10.06 -17.86 -3.61
C SER A 132 -9.22 -16.66 -4.11
N THR A 133 -8.78 -16.72 -5.37
CA THR A 133 -7.98 -15.70 -6.05
C THR A 133 -8.79 -14.79 -6.96
N ASN A 134 -10.12 -14.85 -6.91
CA ASN A 134 -10.99 -14.05 -7.76
C ASN A 134 -10.91 -12.55 -7.43
N THR A 135 -11.26 -11.72 -8.42
CA THR A 135 -11.41 -10.27 -8.22
C THR A 135 -12.66 -10.00 -7.39
N GLN A 136 -12.52 -9.23 -6.30
CA GLN A 136 -13.60 -9.03 -5.32
C GLN A 136 -13.80 -7.55 -4.97
N ALA A 137 -15.02 -7.06 -5.13
CA ALA A 137 -15.47 -5.76 -4.62
C ALA A 137 -16.59 -6.00 -3.59
N ASN A 138 -16.20 -6.13 -2.31
CA ASN A 138 -17.07 -6.67 -1.27
C ASN A 138 -17.84 -5.62 -0.47
N ALA A 139 -17.44 -4.36 -0.54
CA ALA A 139 -18.08 -3.28 0.21
C ALA A 139 -18.81 -2.30 -0.72
N ALA A 140 -19.71 -1.50 -0.16
CA ALA A 140 -20.45 -0.51 -0.93
C ALA A 140 -19.53 0.50 -1.61
N ARG A 141 -19.81 0.83 -2.87
CA ARG A 141 -19.06 1.77 -3.72
C ARG A 141 -17.57 1.44 -3.85
N SER A 142 -17.20 0.18 -3.62
CA SER A 142 -15.83 -0.30 -3.78
C SER A 142 -15.51 -0.69 -5.22
N ILE A 143 -14.28 -0.48 -5.64
CA ILE A 143 -13.79 -0.78 -6.98
C ILE A 143 -12.62 -1.75 -6.88
N ALA A 144 -12.71 -2.91 -7.55
CA ALA A 144 -11.63 -3.88 -7.69
C ALA A 144 -11.39 -4.17 -9.18
N ILE A 145 -10.23 -3.78 -9.71
CA ILE A 145 -9.88 -3.98 -11.12
C ILE A 145 -8.52 -4.67 -11.22
N GLY A 146 -8.48 -5.82 -11.88
CA GLY A 146 -7.27 -6.61 -12.06
C GLY A 146 -7.43 -8.02 -11.51
N GLN A 147 -6.59 -8.93 -11.98
CA GLN A 147 -6.61 -10.33 -11.54
C GLN A 147 -6.35 -10.42 -10.02
N GLY A 148 -7.28 -11.01 -9.28
CA GLY A 148 -7.16 -11.18 -7.85
C GLY A 148 -7.16 -9.88 -7.04
N ALA A 149 -7.55 -8.74 -7.63
CA ALA A 149 -7.71 -7.48 -6.90
C ALA A 149 -8.85 -7.60 -5.87
N LYS A 150 -8.65 -7.08 -4.67
CA LYS A 150 -9.63 -7.13 -3.57
C LYS A 150 -9.85 -5.75 -2.96
N SER A 151 -11.11 -5.30 -2.94
CA SER A 151 -11.54 -4.05 -2.34
C SER A 151 -12.63 -4.35 -1.31
N ASN A 152 -12.23 -4.40 -0.02
CA ASN A 152 -13.06 -4.92 1.06
C ASN A 152 -13.63 -3.84 1.98
N THR A 153 -13.42 -2.56 1.65
CA THR A 153 -13.88 -1.43 2.46
C THR A 153 -14.70 -0.44 1.63
N ILE A 154 -15.59 0.29 2.28
CA ILE A 154 -16.48 1.26 1.62
C ILE A 154 -15.65 2.37 0.95
N ASP A 155 -16.11 2.84 -0.23
CA ASP A 155 -15.50 3.94 -0.98
C ASP A 155 -14.01 3.69 -1.32
N SER A 156 -13.59 2.45 -1.50
CA SER A 156 -12.19 2.07 -1.73
C SER A 156 -11.89 1.64 -3.15
N VAL A 157 -10.61 1.74 -3.53
CA VAL A 157 -10.12 1.40 -4.87
C VAL A 157 -8.94 0.44 -4.77
N ALA A 158 -9.07 -0.75 -5.34
CA ALA A 158 -8.00 -1.71 -5.55
C ALA A 158 -7.79 -1.92 -7.06
N MET A 159 -6.69 -1.45 -7.63
CA MET A 159 -6.41 -1.55 -9.06
C MET A 159 -5.03 -2.14 -9.33
N GLY A 160 -4.98 -3.26 -10.02
CA GLY A 160 -3.76 -3.99 -10.35
C GLY A 160 -3.84 -5.46 -9.93
N THR A 161 -2.96 -6.30 -10.48
CA THR A 161 -2.90 -7.73 -10.13
C THR A 161 -2.56 -7.89 -8.66
N GLY A 162 -3.46 -8.54 -7.90
CA GLY A 162 -3.28 -8.75 -6.47
C GLY A 162 -3.31 -7.48 -5.60
N ALA A 163 -3.77 -6.34 -6.14
CA ALA A 163 -3.98 -5.13 -5.34
C ALA A 163 -5.01 -5.40 -4.24
N ASN A 164 -4.75 -4.94 -3.02
CA ASN A 164 -5.59 -5.27 -1.87
C ASN A 164 -5.87 -4.05 -0.98
N VAL A 165 -7.14 -3.74 -0.80
CA VAL A 165 -7.61 -2.81 0.22
C VAL A 165 -8.35 -3.61 1.28
N ALA A 166 -7.82 -3.58 2.51
CA ALA A 166 -8.39 -4.27 3.66
C ALA A 166 -8.58 -3.31 4.83
N ALA A 167 -9.55 -3.59 5.70
CA ALA A 167 -9.65 -2.89 6.97
C ALA A 167 -8.42 -3.17 7.83
N GLY A 168 -7.88 -2.16 8.47
CA GLY A 168 -6.77 -2.32 9.42
C GLY A 168 -7.19 -3.14 10.63
N SER A 169 -6.25 -3.90 11.18
CA SER A 169 -6.49 -4.79 12.33
C SER A 169 -6.81 -4.07 13.65
N ASN A 170 -6.70 -2.76 13.68
CA ASN A 170 -6.83 -1.95 14.91
C ASN A 170 -8.16 -1.20 15.03
N SER A 171 -9.02 -1.30 14.03
CA SER A 171 -10.31 -0.61 14.05
C SER A 171 -11.41 -1.64 14.24
N ALA A 172 -12.04 -1.64 15.41
CA ALA A 172 -13.21 -2.45 15.70
C ALA A 172 -14.29 -2.19 14.62
N GLY A 173 -14.35 -3.05 13.61
CA GLY A 173 -15.45 -3.11 12.66
C GLY A 173 -15.57 -2.00 11.62
N ASP A 174 -14.56 -1.16 11.40
CA ASP A 174 -14.69 -0.03 10.48
C ASP A 174 -14.58 -0.47 9.01
N ALA A 175 -15.74 -0.75 8.42
CA ALA A 175 -15.92 -0.85 6.97
C ALA A 175 -15.58 0.47 6.21
N TYR A 176 -15.21 1.53 6.91
CA TYR A 176 -15.02 2.90 6.39
C TYR A 176 -13.58 3.23 6.01
N ALA A 177 -12.75 2.27 5.69
CA ALA A 177 -11.31 2.53 5.50
C ALA A 177 -10.96 3.44 4.31
N ARG A 178 -11.82 3.60 3.29
CA ARG A 178 -11.63 4.51 2.13
C ARG A 178 -10.22 4.49 1.55
N GLY A 179 -9.61 3.31 1.51
CA GLY A 179 -8.23 3.14 1.07
C GLY A 179 -8.10 3.10 -0.45
N VAL A 180 -6.91 3.44 -0.93
CA VAL A 180 -6.53 3.34 -2.34
C VAL A 180 -5.29 2.46 -2.47
N ALA A 181 -5.36 1.39 -3.26
CA ALA A 181 -4.25 0.52 -3.61
C ALA A 181 -4.15 0.38 -5.13
N ILE A 182 -3.17 1.02 -5.76
CA ILE A 182 -2.98 1.01 -7.22
C ILE A 182 -1.58 0.49 -7.57
N GLY A 183 -1.53 -0.63 -8.27
CA GLY A 183 -0.28 -1.28 -8.68
C GLY A 183 -0.31 -2.78 -8.43
N ASN A 184 0.64 -3.51 -9.00
CA ASN A 184 0.80 -4.94 -8.74
C ASN A 184 1.10 -5.16 -7.26
N ARG A 185 0.28 -5.95 -6.56
CA ARG A 185 0.39 -6.24 -5.12
C ARG A 185 0.42 -5.00 -4.21
N ALA A 186 -0.08 -3.86 -4.68
CA ALA A 186 -0.24 -2.69 -3.81
C ALA A 186 -1.19 -3.02 -2.66
N THR A 187 -0.87 -2.58 -1.45
CA THR A 187 -1.64 -2.91 -0.23
C THR A 187 -2.01 -1.65 0.55
N SER A 188 -3.29 -1.48 0.83
CA SER A 188 -3.82 -0.41 1.66
C SER A 188 -4.50 -1.03 2.88
N GLN A 189 -3.91 -0.80 4.07
CA GLN A 189 -4.44 -1.22 5.37
C GLN A 189 -4.48 -0.02 6.30
N GLY A 190 -5.61 0.27 6.87
CA GLY A 190 -5.82 1.47 7.67
C GLY A 190 -6.80 2.45 7.00
N ILE A 191 -7.20 3.45 7.74
CA ILE A 191 -8.23 4.41 7.32
C ILE A 191 -7.61 5.49 6.43
N GLN A 192 -8.23 5.80 5.28
CA GLN A 192 -7.90 6.94 4.42
C GLN A 192 -6.45 6.97 3.91
N GLY A 193 -5.84 5.80 3.69
CA GLY A 193 -4.48 5.73 3.19
C GLY A 193 -4.39 5.48 1.69
N VAL A 194 -3.23 5.79 1.11
CA VAL A 194 -2.93 5.66 -0.32
C VAL A 194 -1.66 4.85 -0.53
N ALA A 195 -1.74 3.77 -1.31
CA ALA A 195 -0.59 2.99 -1.76
C ALA A 195 -0.59 2.92 -3.29
N ILE A 196 0.38 3.55 -3.94
CA ILE A 196 0.49 3.57 -5.41
C ILE A 196 1.90 3.15 -5.83
N GLY A 197 2.00 2.05 -6.57
CA GLY A 197 3.23 1.48 -7.08
C GLY A 197 3.25 -0.04 -6.96
N ASN A 198 4.20 -0.70 -7.64
CA ASN A 198 4.40 -2.13 -7.49
C ASN A 198 4.89 -2.43 -6.08
N GLY A 199 4.17 -3.27 -5.33
CA GLY A 199 4.50 -3.60 -3.95
C GLY A 199 4.39 -2.44 -2.95
N ALA A 200 3.84 -1.29 -3.34
CA ALA A 200 3.61 -0.17 -2.42
C ALA A 200 2.65 -0.59 -1.30
N ALA A 201 2.95 -0.22 -0.06
CA ALA A 201 2.11 -0.61 1.06
C ALA A 201 2.02 0.46 2.16
N HIS A 202 0.82 0.73 2.63
CA HIS A 202 0.63 1.43 3.89
C HIS A 202 -0.15 0.55 4.88
N TYR A 203 0.21 0.65 6.15
CA TYR A 203 -0.30 -0.21 7.21
C TYR A 203 -1.03 0.55 8.32
N ARG A 204 -1.07 1.88 8.26
CA ARG A 204 -1.64 2.76 9.28
C ARG A 204 -2.53 3.83 8.67
N ASP A 205 -3.31 4.49 9.53
CA ASP A 205 -4.27 5.52 9.12
C ASP A 205 -3.58 6.74 8.51
N ASN A 206 -4.25 7.38 7.54
CA ASN A 206 -3.85 8.60 6.84
C ASN A 206 -2.45 8.52 6.21
N ALA A 207 -1.96 7.32 5.93
CA ALA A 207 -0.60 7.13 5.44
C ALA A 207 -0.53 7.12 3.91
N VAL A 208 0.60 7.58 3.36
CA VAL A 208 0.84 7.68 1.92
C VAL A 208 2.11 6.92 1.55
N ALA A 209 2.00 5.92 0.67
CA ALA A 209 3.10 5.16 0.10
C ALA A 209 3.08 5.26 -1.42
N LEU A 210 4.02 6.01 -2.03
CA LEU A 210 4.10 6.22 -3.47
C LEU A 210 5.45 5.76 -4.01
N GLY A 211 5.47 4.75 -4.86
CA GLY A 211 6.68 4.24 -5.50
C GLY A 211 6.77 2.72 -5.45
N ASN A 212 7.75 2.16 -6.16
CA ASN A 212 8.02 0.73 -6.12
C ASN A 212 8.51 0.35 -4.72
N ASN A 213 7.85 -0.61 -4.08
CA ASN A 213 8.13 -1.07 -2.72
C ASN A 213 8.16 0.05 -1.64
N ALA A 214 7.52 1.20 -1.89
CA ALA A 214 7.37 2.23 -0.86
C ALA A 214 6.51 1.70 0.30
N GLN A 215 6.94 1.90 1.54
CA GLN A 215 6.25 1.35 2.71
C GLN A 215 6.04 2.41 3.80
N THR A 216 4.80 2.51 4.28
CA THR A 216 4.47 3.41 5.38
C THR A 216 3.87 2.63 6.54
N ARG A 217 4.57 2.62 7.67
CA ARG A 217 4.15 1.98 8.93
C ARG A 217 3.87 3.01 10.04
N ALA A 218 4.13 4.27 9.78
CA ALA A 218 3.74 5.36 10.66
C ALA A 218 2.30 5.80 10.40
N LYS A 219 1.55 6.12 11.44
CA LYS A 219 0.29 6.85 11.31
C LYS A 219 0.61 8.27 10.82
N ASP A 220 -0.21 8.81 9.92
CA ASP A 220 0.02 10.12 9.28
C ASP A 220 1.42 10.21 8.61
N GLY A 221 1.98 9.05 8.19
CA GLY A 221 3.30 8.93 7.61
C GLY A 221 3.29 9.06 6.08
N ILE A 222 4.43 9.48 5.53
CA ILE A 222 4.63 9.63 4.08
C ILE A 222 5.90 8.89 3.66
N ALA A 223 5.79 7.99 2.66
CA ALA A 223 6.91 7.33 2.01
C ALA A 223 6.79 7.51 0.48
N ILE A 224 7.68 8.28 -0.13
CA ILE A 224 7.67 8.57 -1.56
C ILE A 224 9.03 8.22 -2.17
N GLY A 225 9.04 7.30 -3.11
CA GLY A 225 10.24 6.86 -3.82
C GLY A 225 10.38 5.35 -3.85
N ASN A 226 11.36 4.86 -4.61
CA ASN A 226 11.68 3.44 -4.66
C ASN A 226 12.27 3.00 -3.31
N ASN A 227 11.70 1.96 -2.71
CA ASN A 227 12.09 1.46 -1.38
C ASN A 227 12.10 2.52 -0.25
N ALA A 228 11.32 3.60 -0.37
CA ALA A 228 11.18 4.58 0.71
C ALA A 228 10.42 3.96 1.89
N GLU A 229 10.85 4.22 3.12
CA GLU A 229 10.24 3.69 4.35
C GLU A 229 9.94 4.79 5.37
N SER A 230 8.67 4.90 5.78
CA SER A 230 8.21 5.76 6.88
C SER A 230 7.70 4.87 8.03
N GLY A 231 8.30 4.99 9.21
CA GLY A 231 8.02 4.14 10.36
C GLY A 231 8.80 2.81 10.35
N ILE A 232 8.77 2.10 11.46
CA ILE A 232 9.54 0.88 11.71
C ILE A 232 8.64 -0.36 11.65
N GLN A 233 9.15 -1.46 11.09
CA GLN A 233 8.53 -2.77 11.20
C GLN A 233 8.64 -3.26 12.66
N ASN A 234 7.53 -3.78 13.22
CA ASN A 234 7.46 -4.30 14.58
C ASN A 234 7.64 -3.25 15.70
N ASP A 235 7.17 -2.01 15.49
CA ASP A 235 7.02 -1.06 16.59
C ASP A 235 5.88 -1.54 17.52
N PRO A 236 6.19 -2.17 18.67
CA PRO A 236 5.17 -2.77 19.54
C PRO A 236 4.32 -1.73 20.27
N GLN A 237 4.71 -0.47 20.23
CA GLN A 237 4.04 0.61 20.95
C GLN A 237 3.39 1.67 20.04
N TYR A 238 3.42 1.46 18.70
CA TYR A 238 2.85 2.42 17.72
C TYR A 238 3.32 3.88 17.91
N LYS A 239 4.56 4.05 18.33
CA LYS A 239 5.10 5.37 18.70
C LYS A 239 5.58 6.20 17.52
N VAL A 240 5.84 5.55 16.37
CA VAL A 240 6.30 6.26 15.18
C VAL A 240 5.11 6.81 14.42
N ASN A 241 4.92 8.12 14.51
CA ASN A 241 3.88 8.87 13.78
C ASN A 241 4.50 10.04 13.04
N ASN A 242 3.80 10.59 12.06
CA ASN A 242 4.14 11.81 11.33
C ASN A 242 5.54 11.79 10.67
N SER A 243 6.09 10.62 10.37
CA SER A 243 7.39 10.53 9.72
C SER A 243 7.30 10.68 8.21
N VAL A 244 8.30 11.32 7.60
CA VAL A 244 8.34 11.63 6.17
C VAL A 244 9.63 11.10 5.56
N ALA A 245 9.51 10.17 4.61
CA ALA A 245 10.62 9.62 3.83
C ALA A 245 10.40 9.91 2.33
N VAL A 246 11.24 10.75 1.73
CA VAL A 246 11.14 11.11 0.31
C VAL A 246 12.47 10.90 -0.38
N GLY A 247 12.53 9.97 -1.30
CA GLY A 247 13.72 9.63 -2.07
C GLY A 247 13.89 8.13 -2.26
N ASN A 248 14.86 7.73 -3.09
CA ASN A 248 15.20 6.33 -3.24
C ASN A 248 15.87 5.82 -1.97
N SER A 249 15.36 4.74 -1.39
CA SER A 249 15.83 4.16 -0.12
C SER A 249 15.88 5.14 1.07
N ALA A 250 15.08 6.21 1.05
CA ALA A 250 14.95 7.12 2.19
C ALA A 250 14.23 6.42 3.35
N ARG A 251 14.76 6.54 4.58
CA ARG A 251 14.18 5.90 5.78
C ARG A 251 13.97 6.90 6.91
N ALA A 252 12.71 7.14 7.26
CA ALA A 252 12.31 7.95 8.39
C ALA A 252 11.70 7.05 9.47
N HIS A 253 12.53 6.53 10.34
CA HIS A 253 12.14 5.57 11.37
C HIS A 253 11.89 6.21 12.74
N GLY A 254 12.37 7.45 12.95
CA GLY A 254 12.05 8.22 14.15
C GLY A 254 10.64 8.82 14.11
N GLY A 255 9.96 8.90 15.25
CA GLY A 255 8.68 9.64 15.35
C GLY A 255 8.87 11.10 14.96
N SER A 256 8.05 11.63 14.03
CA SER A 256 8.23 12.95 13.40
C SER A 256 9.58 13.14 12.70
N GLY A 257 10.25 12.06 12.32
CA GLY A 257 11.50 12.10 11.56
C GLY A 257 11.27 12.48 10.10
N VAL A 258 12.23 13.21 9.51
CA VAL A 258 12.18 13.64 8.10
C VAL A 258 13.46 13.19 7.38
N ALA A 259 13.31 12.32 6.38
CA ALA A 259 14.39 11.82 5.52
C ALA A 259 14.14 12.25 4.07
N LEU A 260 14.98 13.14 3.52
CA LEU A 260 14.83 13.70 2.18
C LEU A 260 16.10 13.44 1.34
N GLY A 261 16.01 12.58 0.33
CA GLY A 261 17.10 12.31 -0.59
C GLY A 261 17.37 10.82 -0.80
N ASN A 262 18.42 10.50 -1.55
CA ASN A 262 18.79 9.12 -1.82
C ASN A 262 19.55 8.55 -0.63
N ASP A 263 19.18 7.35 -0.19
CA ASP A 263 19.81 6.60 0.92
C ASP A 263 19.96 7.43 2.22
N THR A 264 18.94 8.23 2.54
CA THR A 264 18.89 9.06 3.75
C THR A 264 18.27 8.33 4.93
N TYR A 265 18.77 8.59 6.15
CA TYR A 265 18.30 7.95 7.38
C TYR A 265 18.00 8.97 8.48
N ALA A 266 16.72 9.14 8.81
CA ALA A 266 16.27 9.90 9.98
C ALA A 266 15.74 8.88 11.02
N LEU A 267 16.63 8.39 11.90
CA LEU A 267 16.33 7.33 12.86
C LEU A 267 15.96 7.87 14.24
N GLY A 268 16.49 9.02 14.61
CA GLY A 268 16.14 9.67 15.88
C GLY A 268 14.74 10.28 15.87
N GLY A 269 14.06 10.31 17.01
CA GLY A 269 12.80 11.04 17.15
C GLY A 269 12.96 12.53 16.81
N SER A 270 12.08 13.09 15.98
CA SER A 270 12.14 14.49 15.51
C SER A 270 13.45 14.85 14.81
N SER A 271 14.13 13.89 14.20
CA SER A 271 15.37 14.11 13.46
C SER A 271 15.12 14.52 12.01
N VAL A 272 16.08 15.23 11.41
CA VAL A 272 16.05 15.66 10.01
C VAL A 272 17.30 15.20 9.29
N ALA A 273 17.16 14.39 8.25
CA ALA A 273 18.22 13.99 7.35
C ALA A 273 17.89 14.46 5.93
N ALA A 274 18.74 15.31 5.32
CA ALA A 274 18.51 15.82 3.97
C ALA A 274 19.80 15.81 3.14
N GLY A 275 19.77 15.12 2.00
CA GLY A 275 20.92 14.99 1.10
C GLY A 275 21.05 13.59 0.53
N ASN A 276 22.19 13.29 -0.10
CA ASN A 276 22.53 11.92 -0.48
C ASN A 276 23.32 11.28 0.67
N ALA A 277 22.89 10.12 1.13
CA ALA A 277 23.49 9.41 2.26
C ALA A 277 23.64 10.27 3.55
N ALA A 278 22.69 11.16 3.83
CA ALA A 278 22.67 11.91 5.08
C ALA A 278 22.05 11.08 6.21
N TRP A 279 22.67 11.06 7.41
CA TRP A 279 22.27 10.23 8.53
C TRP A 279 22.06 11.05 9.80
N ALA A 280 20.81 11.16 10.26
CA ALA A 280 20.44 11.79 11.52
C ALA A 280 19.94 10.70 12.49
N LEU A 281 20.85 10.21 13.32
CA LEU A 281 20.63 9.05 14.19
C LEU A 281 20.18 9.45 15.59
N GLY A 282 20.64 10.60 16.08
CA GLY A 282 20.28 11.10 17.40
C GLY A 282 18.86 11.68 17.46
N GLU A 283 18.21 11.61 18.62
CA GLU A 283 16.94 12.31 18.85
C GLU A 283 17.13 13.83 18.66
N ARG A 284 16.23 14.47 17.90
CA ARG A 284 16.26 15.89 17.52
C ARG A 284 17.53 16.31 16.75
N SER A 285 18.23 15.33 16.15
CA SER A 285 19.43 15.63 15.38
C SER A 285 19.12 16.10 13.97
N THR A 286 20.06 16.85 13.38
CA THR A 286 19.96 17.38 12.01
C THR A 286 21.20 17.01 11.23
N ALA A 287 21.04 16.34 10.07
CA ALA A 287 22.11 16.04 9.13
C ALA A 287 21.72 16.53 7.73
N ILE A 288 22.40 17.58 7.24
CA ILE A 288 22.10 18.19 5.94
C ILE A 288 23.36 18.24 5.08
N GLY A 289 23.33 17.58 3.95
CA GLY A 289 24.44 17.52 3.00
C GLY A 289 24.72 16.12 2.49
N ASN A 290 25.59 16.01 1.49
CA ASN A 290 26.07 14.72 1.02
C ASN A 290 26.93 14.07 2.12
N ASN A 291 26.60 12.86 2.52
CA ASN A 291 27.27 12.15 3.61
C ASN A 291 27.30 12.91 4.96
N ALA A 292 26.40 13.84 5.24
CA ALA A 292 26.32 14.48 6.55
C ALA A 292 25.87 13.46 7.61
N HIS A 293 26.49 13.49 8.81
CA HIS A 293 26.25 12.52 9.87
C HIS A 293 26.08 13.17 11.24
N SER A 294 24.94 12.96 11.90
CA SER A 294 24.64 13.49 13.22
C SER A 294 24.11 12.39 14.15
N GLU A 295 24.87 12.04 15.20
CA GLU A 295 24.51 10.97 16.14
C GLU A 295 24.01 11.45 17.50
N GLY A 296 24.51 12.59 17.98
CA GLY A 296 24.16 13.06 19.32
C GLY A 296 22.74 13.63 19.42
N TYR A 297 22.17 13.61 20.61
CA TYR A 297 20.92 14.31 20.91
C TYR A 297 21.04 15.80 20.59
N GLY A 298 20.13 16.35 19.80
CA GLY A 298 20.13 17.76 19.40
C GLY A 298 21.34 18.21 18.58
N SER A 299 22.12 17.26 18.04
CA SER A 299 23.33 17.57 17.27
C SER A 299 23.01 18.03 15.85
N ILE A 300 23.90 18.84 15.28
CA ILE A 300 23.75 19.42 13.93
C ILE A 300 25.01 19.13 13.12
N ALA A 301 24.83 18.46 11.96
CA ALA A 301 25.85 18.28 10.94
C ALA A 301 25.36 18.90 9.63
N MET A 302 26.01 19.97 9.14
CA MET A 302 25.62 20.66 7.91
C MET A 302 26.83 20.89 7.01
N GLY A 303 26.79 20.28 5.82
CA GLY A 303 27.87 20.34 4.84
C GLY A 303 28.12 18.97 4.22
N ARG A 304 28.91 18.93 3.13
CA ARG A 304 29.39 17.67 2.58
C ARG A 304 30.32 17.01 3.59
N GLU A 305 30.05 15.75 3.93
CA GLU A 305 30.84 14.97 4.90
C GLU A 305 30.93 15.58 6.33
N ALA A 306 30.06 16.56 6.65
CA ALA A 306 30.02 17.12 8.01
C ALA A 306 29.65 16.05 9.04
N SER A 307 30.31 16.00 10.18
CA SER A 307 30.19 14.95 11.19
C SER A 307 30.04 15.50 12.58
N ALA A 308 28.89 15.34 13.22
CA ALA A 308 28.61 15.73 14.60
C ALA A 308 28.36 14.46 15.43
N LEU A 309 29.39 13.95 16.10
CA LEU A 309 29.40 12.69 16.82
C LEU A 309 29.45 12.88 18.31
N SER A 310 28.70 12.10 19.06
CA SER A 310 28.80 11.96 20.50
C SER A 310 29.13 10.54 20.86
N THR A 311 30.16 10.32 21.67
CA THR A 311 30.70 9.00 21.96
C THR A 311 30.12 8.33 23.19
N GLN A 312 29.29 9.04 24.01
CA GLN A 312 28.78 8.47 25.27
C GLN A 312 27.26 8.37 25.32
N ASP A 313 26.77 7.25 25.82
CA ASP A 313 25.37 7.03 26.16
C ASP A 313 24.99 7.89 27.39
N GLY A 314 23.86 8.59 27.29
CA GLY A 314 23.11 9.05 28.45
C GLY A 314 22.94 10.54 28.70
N ASP A 315 23.72 11.45 28.12
CA ASP A 315 23.51 12.89 28.34
C ASP A 315 23.28 13.70 27.07
N LYS A 316 22.45 14.75 27.20
CA LYS A 316 22.03 15.67 26.11
C LYS A 316 23.25 16.42 25.59
N LYS A 317 23.75 16.01 24.42
CA LYS A 317 25.07 16.49 23.95
C LYS A 317 24.94 17.15 22.59
N ASN A 318 24.56 18.42 22.60
CA ASN A 318 24.44 19.23 21.41
C ASN A 318 25.84 19.42 20.78
N VAL A 319 26.13 18.67 19.74
CA VAL A 319 27.36 18.78 18.95
C VAL A 319 27.05 19.49 17.65
N VAL A 320 27.87 20.41 17.22
CA VAL A 320 27.65 21.20 16.00
C VAL A 320 28.86 21.11 15.08
N ALA A 321 28.64 20.60 13.86
CA ALA A 321 29.62 20.57 12.78
C ALA A 321 29.02 21.23 11.53
N ILE A 322 29.50 22.39 11.14
CA ILE A 322 29.03 23.15 9.99
C ILE A 322 30.17 23.53 9.07
N GLY A 323 30.16 23.06 7.87
CA GLY A 323 31.16 23.25 6.83
C GLY A 323 31.43 21.98 6.05
N ASP A 324 32.13 22.11 4.93
CA ASP A 324 32.62 20.98 4.17
C ASP A 324 33.66 20.21 4.98
N ASP A 325 33.49 18.91 5.18
CA ASP A 325 34.32 18.04 6.02
C ASP A 325 34.52 18.56 7.48
N ALA A 326 33.59 19.37 8.01
CA ALA A 326 33.62 19.81 9.39
C ALA A 326 33.37 18.64 10.34
N GLN A 327 34.17 18.50 11.41
CA GLN A 327 34.08 17.39 12.36
C GLN A 327 34.05 17.89 13.80
N ALA A 328 32.96 17.58 14.50
CA ALA A 328 32.84 17.85 15.93
C ALA A 328 32.59 16.54 16.66
N THR A 329 33.42 16.21 17.64
CA THR A 329 33.30 15.04 18.50
C THR A 329 33.30 15.46 19.96
N GLY A 330 32.47 14.82 20.75
CA GLY A 330 32.33 15.12 22.15
C GLY A 330 31.25 16.15 22.49
N SER A 331 30.86 16.13 23.75
CA SER A 331 29.73 16.88 24.27
C SER A 331 29.94 18.40 24.15
N ARG A 332 28.95 19.10 23.62
CA ARG A 332 28.93 20.56 23.45
C ARG A 332 30.06 21.13 22.58
N SER A 333 30.70 20.29 21.76
CA SER A 333 31.76 20.72 20.83
C SER A 333 31.16 21.37 19.58
N ILE A 334 31.88 22.38 19.06
CA ILE A 334 31.49 23.19 17.91
C ILE A 334 32.63 23.25 16.90
N ALA A 335 32.41 22.77 15.67
CA ALA A 335 33.32 22.94 14.53
C ALA A 335 32.62 23.75 13.43
N LEU A 336 33.11 24.96 13.14
CA LEU A 336 32.55 25.85 12.13
C LEU A 336 33.62 26.22 11.10
N GLY A 337 33.47 25.79 9.86
CA GLY A 337 34.38 26.08 8.77
C GLY A 337 34.73 24.84 7.94
N VAL A 338 35.35 25.05 6.79
CA VAL A 338 35.84 23.96 5.96
C VAL A 338 36.92 23.18 6.68
N SER A 339 36.79 21.89 6.80
CA SER A 339 37.70 21.00 7.53
C SER A 339 37.99 21.39 8.98
N ALA A 340 37.11 22.18 9.62
CA ALA A 340 37.22 22.51 11.02
C ALA A 340 37.06 21.26 11.89
N GLN A 341 37.88 21.12 12.94
CA GLN A 341 37.94 19.94 13.80
C GLN A 341 37.87 20.33 15.27
N ALA A 342 36.87 19.90 16.00
CA ALA A 342 36.69 20.14 17.43
C ALA A 342 36.51 18.79 18.16
N GLY A 343 37.41 18.50 19.11
CA GLY A 343 37.38 17.29 19.92
C GLY A 343 38.33 16.20 19.44
N THR A 344 38.24 15.00 20.00
CA THR A 344 39.13 13.87 19.71
C THR A 344 38.86 13.28 18.36
N LEU A 345 39.86 13.11 17.52
CA LEU A 345 39.69 12.65 16.14
C LEU A 345 40.50 11.40 15.83
N GLU A 346 39.80 10.28 15.63
CA GLU A 346 40.20 9.33 14.62
C GLU A 346 39.27 9.51 13.38
N ARG A 347 39.85 9.89 12.23
CA ARG A 347 39.12 10.05 10.99
C ARG A 347 38.55 8.71 10.53
N VAL A 348 37.28 8.50 10.68
CA VAL A 348 36.57 7.41 9.98
C VAL A 348 36.00 7.98 8.69
N ARG A 349 36.79 7.93 7.62
CA ARG A 349 36.39 8.39 6.29
C ARG A 349 35.38 7.51 5.58
N ASP A 350 35.32 6.24 5.95
CA ASP A 350 34.45 5.27 5.29
C ASP A 350 33.34 4.80 6.24
N ARG A 351 32.17 5.32 6.01
CA ARG A 351 30.95 5.06 6.83
C ARG A 351 30.29 3.70 6.56
N SER A 352 30.63 3.04 5.45
CA SER A 352 30.21 1.66 5.23
C SER A 352 30.76 0.73 6.31
N VAL A 353 31.87 1.13 6.94
CA VAL A 353 32.52 0.40 8.01
C VAL A 353 31.74 0.40 9.33
N TYR A 354 30.92 1.44 9.60
CA TYR A 354 30.10 1.48 10.83
C TYR A 354 28.97 0.48 10.83
N LYS A 355 28.39 0.19 9.66
CA LYS A 355 27.24 -0.69 9.53
C LYS A 355 27.58 -2.14 9.90
N ASP A 356 28.84 -2.54 9.71
CA ASP A 356 29.28 -3.92 9.81
C ASP A 356 30.43 -4.16 10.80
N ASN A 357 30.88 -3.12 11.57
CA ASN A 357 32.02 -3.25 12.47
C ASN A 357 31.76 -2.76 13.91
N PRO A 358 31.17 -3.62 14.78
CA PRO A 358 30.91 -3.28 16.17
C PRO A 358 32.18 -3.01 16.99
N GLU A 359 33.35 -3.51 16.61
CA GLU A 359 34.63 -3.25 17.30
C GLU A 359 35.08 -1.80 17.10
N LEU A 360 34.87 -1.20 15.93
CA LEU A 360 35.21 0.19 15.66
C LEU A 360 34.34 1.15 16.49
N ILE A 361 33.05 0.83 16.60
CA ILE A 361 32.11 1.55 17.48
C ILE A 361 32.59 1.47 18.94
N THR A 362 33.05 0.30 19.37
CA THR A 362 33.56 0.09 20.73
C THR A 362 34.85 0.84 20.98
N LYS A 363 35.78 0.90 20.01
CA LYS A 363 37.01 1.69 20.09
C LYS A 363 36.75 3.20 20.16
N LEU A 364 35.82 3.72 19.36
CA LEU A 364 35.41 5.12 19.40
C LEU A 364 34.76 5.49 20.74
N LYS A 365 33.97 4.59 21.31
CA LYS A 365 33.36 4.74 22.65
C LYS A 365 34.36 4.67 23.80
N ALA A 366 35.52 4.06 23.60
CA ALA A 366 36.57 3.95 24.62
C ALA A 366 37.56 5.13 24.66
N GLN A 367 37.51 6.06 23.69
CA GLN A 367 38.34 7.24 23.68
C GLN A 367 37.83 8.27 24.73
N LYS A 368 38.76 8.92 25.42
CA LYS A 368 38.40 9.99 26.37
C LYS A 368 37.77 11.16 25.59
N GLU A 369 36.55 11.52 25.95
CA GLU A 369 35.80 12.56 25.27
C GLU A 369 36.31 13.94 25.61
N VAL A 370 36.70 14.73 24.61
CA VAL A 370 36.96 16.17 24.77
C VAL A 370 35.62 16.90 24.73
N THR A 371 35.25 17.57 25.80
CA THR A 371 34.01 18.35 25.89
C THR A 371 34.29 19.84 25.68
N ASP A 372 33.29 20.60 25.24
CA ASP A 372 33.34 22.06 25.13
C ASP A 372 34.42 22.59 24.15
N ALA A 373 34.90 21.76 23.21
CA ALA A 373 35.86 22.16 22.19
C ALA A 373 35.21 23.08 21.15
N VAL A 374 35.86 24.21 20.83
CA VAL A 374 35.37 25.16 19.84
C VAL A 374 36.43 25.45 18.79
N ALA A 375 36.22 25.06 17.54
CA ALA A 375 37.08 25.34 16.39
C ALA A 375 36.29 26.16 15.34
N ILE A 376 36.74 27.40 15.08
CA ILE A 376 36.07 28.30 14.13
C ILE A 376 37.09 28.79 13.10
N GLY A 377 36.80 28.56 11.82
CA GLY A 377 37.67 28.93 10.71
C GLY A 377 38.00 27.75 9.81
N SER A 378 38.52 28.02 8.61
CA SER A 378 38.99 26.94 7.72
C SER A 378 40.17 26.23 8.36
N GLU A 379 40.14 24.88 8.39
CA GLU A 379 41.18 24.03 8.97
C GLU A 379 41.48 24.28 10.46
N ALA A 380 40.62 25.05 11.16
CA ALA A 380 40.77 25.25 12.60
C ALA A 380 40.68 23.90 13.33
N SER A 381 41.61 23.64 14.26
CA SER A 381 41.62 22.37 15.00
C SER A 381 41.81 22.63 16.50
N VAL A 382 40.93 22.03 17.31
CA VAL A 382 41.04 21.94 18.76
C VAL A 382 41.03 20.48 19.16
N GLN A 383 42.14 19.97 19.59
CA GLN A 383 42.34 18.59 20.05
C GLN A 383 42.78 18.59 21.52
N GLU A 384 42.65 17.45 22.19
CA GLU A 384 43.17 17.32 23.55
C GLU A 384 44.70 17.59 23.56
N ASN A 385 45.12 18.58 24.31
CA ASN A 385 46.56 18.70 24.64
C ASN A 385 46.84 17.67 25.74
N GLU A 386 47.70 16.70 25.44
CA GLU A 386 48.38 15.92 26.46
C GLU A 386 49.26 16.91 27.25
N GLY A 387 48.73 17.37 28.37
CA GLY A 387 49.47 18.12 29.37
C GLY A 387 49.63 17.35 30.66
#